data_52b5e94c93fea253c01865a3da591bdf
#
_entry.id   52b5e94c93fea253c01865a3da591bdf
#
_cell.length_a   1.000
_cell.length_b   1.000
_cell.length_c   1.000
_cell.angle_alpha   90.00
_cell.angle_beta   90.00
_cell.angle_gamma   90.00
#
_symmetry.space_group_name_H-M   'P 1'
#
loop_
_entity.id
_entity.type
_entity.pdbx_description
1 polymer ?
#
loop_
_entity_poly.entity_id
_entity_poly.type
_entity_poly.pdbx_seq_one_letter_code
_entity_poly.pdbx_strand_id
1 'polypeptide(L)'
;MALTLEELKSFYNGKKVLVTGHTGFKGSWLVRILTLAGAQVTGYALNPPTDPNLFEIAGLEDTIHSVVGDVRDLAHLRRVFDEVKPEIVFHLAAQPIVRESYKEPVYTYETNVMGTVNILECVRLTDTVRSFLNVTTDKVYENKEWEYGYRECCLLYTSDAADEG
;
A
#
# COMPACT_ATOMS: atom_id res chain seq x y z
N MET A 1 6.00 -13.18 18.29
CA MET A 1 6.18 -12.10 19.28
C MET A 1 5.45 -10.89 18.71
N ALA A 2 4.50 -10.30 19.47
CA ALA A 2 3.77 -9.12 19.00
C ALA A 2 4.62 -7.87 19.29
N LEU A 3 4.74 -6.97 18.31
CA LEU A 3 5.40 -5.68 18.50
C LEU A 3 4.59 -4.81 19.46
N THR A 4 5.26 -4.16 20.39
CA THR A 4 4.67 -3.18 21.29
C THR A 4 4.64 -1.78 20.64
N LEU A 5 3.77 -0.90 21.14
CA LEU A 5 3.73 0.48 20.66
C LEU A 5 5.06 1.22 20.92
N GLU A 6 5.75 0.91 22.02
CA GLU A 6 7.04 1.52 22.36
C GLU A 6 8.14 1.10 21.35
N GLU A 7 8.16 -0.15 20.92
CA GLU A 7 9.07 -0.61 19.87
C GLU A 7 8.76 0.07 18.53
N LEU A 8 7.48 0.23 18.19
CA LEU A 8 7.09 0.98 16.99
C LEU A 8 7.51 2.44 17.08
N LYS A 9 7.31 3.12 18.22
CA LYS A 9 7.75 4.49 18.44
C LYS A 9 9.28 4.63 18.35
N SER A 10 10.03 3.69 18.90
CA SER A 10 11.49 3.73 18.84
C SER A 10 12.02 3.69 17.41
N PHE A 11 11.28 3.04 16.49
CA PHE A 11 11.66 2.92 15.08
C PHE A 11 11.08 4.04 14.20
N TYR A 12 9.79 4.37 14.36
CA TYR A 12 9.08 5.26 13.41
C TYR A 12 9.11 6.74 13.81
N ASN A 13 9.42 7.09 15.05
CA ASN A 13 9.36 8.47 15.51
C ASN A 13 10.21 9.43 14.64
N GLY A 14 9.55 10.42 14.06
CA GLY A 14 10.15 11.42 13.17
C GLY A 14 10.45 10.93 11.74
N LYS A 15 10.27 9.64 11.41
CA LYS A 15 10.50 9.14 10.06
C LYS A 15 9.43 9.60 9.09
N LYS A 16 9.84 9.94 7.87
CA LYS A 16 8.96 10.29 6.77
C LYS A 16 8.46 9.03 6.08
N VAL A 17 7.16 8.79 6.16
CA VAL A 17 6.50 7.60 5.62
C VAL A 17 5.47 7.99 4.60
N LEU A 18 5.57 7.43 3.39
CA LEU A 18 4.55 7.55 2.35
C LEU A 18 3.67 6.29 2.34
N VAL A 19 2.35 6.49 2.37
CA VAL A 19 1.37 5.39 2.30
C VAL A 19 0.43 5.62 1.13
N THR A 20 0.47 4.76 0.11
CA THR A 20 -0.55 4.81 -0.95
C THR A 20 -1.77 4.00 -0.55
N GLY A 21 -2.96 4.43 -0.97
CA GLY A 21 -4.22 3.77 -0.58
C GLY A 21 -4.63 4.02 0.87
N HIS A 22 -4.17 5.12 1.45
CA HIS A 22 -4.40 5.48 2.85
C HIS A 22 -5.88 5.73 3.21
N THR A 23 -6.72 6.05 2.23
CA THR A 23 -8.17 6.26 2.41
C THR A 23 -8.97 4.95 2.49
N GLY A 24 -8.36 3.82 2.09
CA GLY A 24 -8.96 2.50 2.20
C GLY A 24 -8.92 1.95 3.62
N PHE A 25 -9.65 0.85 3.88
CA PHE A 25 -9.77 0.25 5.21
C PHE A 25 -8.41 -0.10 5.86
N LYS A 26 -7.58 -0.90 5.16
CA LYS A 26 -6.26 -1.28 5.67
C LYS A 26 -5.31 -0.07 5.78
N GLY A 27 -5.37 0.83 4.79
CA GLY A 27 -4.56 2.05 4.76
C GLY A 27 -4.86 2.97 5.94
N SER A 28 -6.13 3.16 6.29
CA SER A 28 -6.55 3.97 7.44
C SER A 28 -6.03 3.41 8.77
N TRP A 29 -6.09 2.08 8.98
CA TRP A 29 -5.50 1.45 10.16
C TRP A 29 -3.99 1.61 10.22
N LEU A 30 -3.30 1.41 9.09
CA LEU A 30 -1.84 1.59 9.02
C LEU A 30 -1.44 3.03 9.34
N VAL A 31 -2.11 4.00 8.74
CA VAL A 31 -1.91 5.43 9.00
C VAL A 31 -2.08 5.74 10.48
N ARG A 32 -3.15 5.23 11.10
CA ARG A 32 -3.38 5.43 12.54
C ARG A 32 -2.25 4.89 13.40
N ILE A 33 -1.77 3.68 13.10
CA ILE A 33 -0.65 3.05 13.84
C ILE A 33 0.63 3.87 13.66
N LEU A 34 0.97 4.25 12.43
CA LEU A 34 2.16 5.04 12.13
C LEU A 34 2.14 6.42 12.82
N THR A 35 0.99 7.09 12.82
CA THR A 35 0.81 8.38 13.50
C THR A 35 1.00 8.22 15.01
N LEU A 36 0.43 7.19 15.62
CA LEU A 36 0.62 6.88 17.05
C LEU A 36 2.09 6.53 17.38
N ALA A 37 2.80 5.96 16.41
CA ALA A 37 4.23 5.69 16.51
C ALA A 37 5.12 6.93 16.27
N GLY A 38 4.53 8.10 15.99
CA GLY A 38 5.28 9.35 15.83
C GLY A 38 5.88 9.55 14.44
N ALA A 39 5.46 8.80 13.44
CA ALA A 39 5.88 9.01 12.05
C ALA A 39 5.27 10.29 11.45
N GLN A 40 6.02 10.92 10.53
CA GLN A 40 5.50 11.96 9.65
C GLN A 40 4.87 11.30 8.42
N VAL A 41 3.55 11.09 8.46
CA VAL A 41 2.85 10.33 7.45
C VAL A 41 2.33 11.24 6.35
N THR A 42 2.65 10.88 5.09
CA THR A 42 1.99 11.41 3.90
C THR A 42 1.18 10.28 3.26
N GLY A 43 -0.11 10.52 3.05
CA GLY A 43 -0.99 9.62 2.33
C GLY A 43 -1.14 10.05 0.87
N TYR A 44 -1.18 9.11 -0.08
CA TYR A 44 -1.47 9.34 -1.49
C TYR A 44 -2.53 8.33 -1.96
N ALA A 45 -3.73 8.78 -2.28
CA ALA A 45 -4.82 7.93 -2.74
C ALA A 45 -5.91 8.73 -3.44
N LEU A 46 -6.84 8.02 -4.06
CA LEU A 46 -8.13 8.58 -4.46
C LEU A 46 -8.96 8.92 -3.21
N ASN A 47 -10.04 9.67 -3.40
CA ASN A 47 -11.02 9.90 -2.34
C ASN A 47 -11.51 8.57 -1.75
N PRO A 48 -11.98 8.56 -0.48
CA PRO A 48 -12.55 7.36 0.12
C PRO A 48 -13.61 6.71 -0.77
N PRO A 49 -13.59 5.37 -0.93
CA PRO A 49 -14.48 4.68 -1.88
C PRO A 49 -15.91 4.49 -1.38
N THR A 50 -16.18 4.78 -0.11
CA THR A 50 -17.48 4.56 0.55
C THR A 50 -17.85 5.74 1.43
N ASP A 51 -19.15 5.89 1.70
CA ASP A 51 -19.70 6.78 2.70
C ASP A 51 -20.74 5.96 3.53
N PRO A 52 -20.53 5.76 4.84
CA PRO A 52 -19.39 6.20 5.63
C PRO A 52 -18.08 5.43 5.32
N ASN A 53 -16.93 6.04 5.69
CA ASN A 53 -15.61 5.42 5.54
C ASN A 53 -14.77 5.59 6.81
N LEU A 54 -13.81 4.68 7.02
CA LEU A 54 -12.99 4.67 8.24
C LEU A 54 -12.05 5.87 8.32
N PHE A 55 -11.55 6.38 7.19
CA PHE A 55 -10.59 7.48 7.15
C PHE A 55 -11.18 8.76 7.76
N GLU A 56 -12.40 9.11 7.36
CA GLU A 56 -13.12 10.29 7.87
C GLU A 56 -13.63 10.07 9.30
N ILE A 57 -14.29 8.93 9.58
CA ILE A 57 -14.81 8.62 10.93
C ILE A 57 -13.70 8.68 11.99
N ALA A 58 -12.50 8.25 11.65
CA ALA A 58 -11.36 8.26 12.57
C ALA A 58 -10.62 9.61 12.61
N GLY A 59 -11.06 10.64 11.86
CA GLY A 59 -10.46 11.97 11.80
C GLY A 59 -9.01 11.95 11.35
N LEU A 60 -8.66 11.05 10.41
CA LEU A 60 -7.26 10.85 10.01
C LEU A 60 -6.75 11.96 9.09
N GLU A 61 -7.62 12.64 8.37
CA GLU A 61 -7.27 13.74 7.49
C GLU A 61 -6.55 14.89 8.20
N ASP A 62 -6.93 15.15 9.46
CA ASP A 62 -6.29 16.19 10.29
C ASP A 62 -4.95 15.77 10.91
N THR A 63 -4.61 14.48 10.81
CA THR A 63 -3.43 13.90 11.49
C THR A 63 -2.26 13.63 10.55
N ILE A 64 -2.46 13.73 9.25
CA ILE A 64 -1.45 13.43 8.22
C ILE A 64 -1.48 14.47 7.10
N HIS A 65 -0.45 14.46 6.26
CA HIS A 65 -0.49 15.16 4.97
C HIS A 65 -1.20 14.25 3.94
N SER A 66 -2.49 14.48 3.73
CA SER A 66 -3.29 13.72 2.77
C SER A 66 -3.26 14.36 1.38
N VAL A 67 -2.80 13.62 0.38
CA VAL A 67 -2.74 14.03 -1.03
C VAL A 67 -3.72 13.19 -1.84
N VAL A 68 -4.69 13.83 -2.47
CA VAL A 68 -5.59 13.16 -3.41
C VAL A 68 -4.88 12.98 -4.74
N GLY A 69 -4.74 11.73 -5.18
CA GLY A 69 -4.06 11.40 -6.43
C GLY A 69 -4.22 9.95 -6.85
N ASP A 70 -3.96 9.69 -8.12
CA ASP A 70 -4.06 8.37 -8.74
C ASP A 70 -2.66 7.79 -8.95
N VAL A 71 -2.44 6.53 -8.55
CA VAL A 71 -1.15 5.84 -8.75
C VAL A 71 -0.80 5.63 -10.23
N ARG A 72 -1.76 5.79 -11.13
CA ARG A 72 -1.56 5.77 -12.57
C ARG A 72 -0.92 7.06 -13.10
N ASP A 73 -1.02 8.17 -12.35
CA ASP A 73 -0.38 9.45 -12.70
C ASP A 73 1.06 9.50 -12.17
N LEU A 74 2.00 8.98 -12.96
CA LEU A 74 3.41 8.98 -12.62
C LEU A 74 3.95 10.40 -12.37
N ALA A 75 3.50 11.40 -13.14
CA ALA A 75 4.01 12.76 -13.03
C ALA A 75 3.60 13.39 -11.68
N HIS A 76 2.36 13.17 -11.25
CA HIS A 76 1.89 13.61 -9.93
C HIS A 76 2.60 12.86 -8.81
N LEU A 77 2.69 11.53 -8.89
CA LEU A 77 3.44 10.71 -7.94
C LEU A 77 4.87 11.23 -7.77
N ARG A 78 5.56 11.48 -8.88
CA ARG A 78 6.94 11.96 -8.85
C ARG A 78 7.08 13.28 -8.10
N ARG A 79 6.19 14.24 -8.34
CA ARG A 79 6.18 15.51 -7.59
C ARG A 79 6.03 15.28 -6.09
N VAL A 80 5.10 14.40 -5.68
CA VAL A 80 4.90 14.09 -4.26
C VAL A 80 6.14 13.45 -3.64
N PHE A 81 6.80 12.53 -4.33
CA PHE A 81 8.06 11.94 -3.85
C PHE A 81 9.18 12.99 -3.70
N ASP A 82 9.30 13.91 -4.65
CA ASP A 82 10.31 14.98 -4.62
C ASP A 82 10.07 15.98 -3.49
N GLU A 83 8.81 16.27 -3.16
CA GLU A 83 8.42 17.15 -2.06
C GLU A 83 8.59 16.49 -0.70
N VAL A 84 8.08 15.27 -0.53
CA VAL A 84 8.04 14.54 0.74
C VAL A 84 9.38 13.96 1.09
N LYS A 85 10.12 13.43 0.10
CA LYS A 85 11.37 12.68 0.28
C LYS A 85 11.22 11.58 1.33
N PRO A 86 10.34 10.59 1.09
CA PRO A 86 10.05 9.57 2.07
C PRO A 86 11.25 8.66 2.32
N GLU A 87 11.38 8.17 3.55
CA GLU A 87 12.36 7.15 3.95
C GLU A 87 11.76 5.74 3.83
N ILE A 88 10.45 5.64 4.06
CA ILE A 88 9.71 4.37 4.02
C ILE A 88 8.48 4.55 3.16
N VAL A 89 8.21 3.58 2.29
CA VAL A 89 7.04 3.60 1.42
C VAL A 89 6.23 2.32 1.63
N PHE A 90 4.95 2.47 1.92
CA PHE A 90 3.95 1.40 1.95
C PHE A 90 3.00 1.57 0.76
N HIS A 91 2.98 0.58 -0.13
CA HIS A 91 2.09 0.58 -1.28
C HIS A 91 0.90 -0.34 -1.05
N LEU A 92 -0.28 0.27 -0.79
CA LEU A 92 -1.54 -0.43 -0.56
C LEU A 92 -2.61 -0.08 -1.58
N ALA A 93 -2.35 0.91 -2.45
CA ALA A 93 -3.30 1.31 -3.48
C ALA A 93 -3.48 0.17 -4.49
N ALA A 94 -4.73 -0.26 -4.66
CA ALA A 94 -5.10 -1.30 -5.61
C ALA A 94 -6.59 -1.19 -5.95
N GLN A 95 -7.00 -1.77 -7.08
CA GLN A 95 -8.38 -2.14 -7.37
C GLN A 95 -8.58 -3.59 -6.91
N PRO A 96 -9.19 -3.84 -5.71
CA PRO A 96 -9.24 -5.17 -5.11
C PRO A 96 -10.52 -5.94 -5.45
N ILE A 97 -11.50 -5.32 -6.10
CA ILE A 97 -12.84 -5.88 -6.30
C ILE A 97 -12.84 -6.80 -7.51
N VAL A 98 -12.95 -8.10 -7.28
CA VAL A 98 -12.94 -9.13 -8.34
C VAL A 98 -14.01 -8.90 -9.40
N ARG A 99 -15.24 -8.54 -9.01
CA ARG A 99 -16.30 -8.26 -9.98
C ARG A 99 -15.99 -7.08 -10.90
N GLU A 100 -15.35 -6.04 -10.37
CA GLU A 100 -14.94 -4.87 -11.16
C GLU A 100 -13.77 -5.22 -12.09
N SER A 101 -12.89 -6.14 -11.72
CA SER A 101 -11.79 -6.56 -12.60
C SER A 101 -12.30 -7.25 -13.89
N TYR A 102 -13.44 -7.91 -13.84
CA TYR A 102 -14.07 -8.48 -15.03
C TYR A 102 -14.78 -7.44 -15.90
N LYS A 103 -15.36 -6.40 -15.29
CA LYS A 103 -16.04 -5.33 -16.02
C LYS A 103 -15.06 -4.33 -16.60
N GLU A 104 -14.03 -3.96 -15.83
CA GLU A 104 -13.06 -2.94 -16.14
C GLU A 104 -11.62 -3.50 -16.07
N PRO A 105 -11.25 -4.47 -16.93
CA PRO A 105 -9.95 -5.11 -16.87
C PRO A 105 -8.80 -4.13 -17.13
N VAL A 106 -8.97 -3.20 -18.08
CA VAL A 106 -7.94 -2.19 -18.38
C VAL A 106 -7.65 -1.34 -17.15
N TYR A 107 -8.67 -0.79 -16.51
CA TYR A 107 -8.53 -0.02 -15.27
C TYR A 107 -7.84 -0.84 -14.16
N THR A 108 -8.19 -2.12 -14.04
CA THR A 108 -7.59 -3.01 -13.04
C THR A 108 -6.10 -3.22 -13.30
N TYR A 109 -5.70 -3.47 -14.55
CA TYR A 109 -4.29 -3.62 -14.91
C TYR A 109 -3.51 -2.30 -14.78
N GLU A 110 -4.09 -1.19 -15.23
CA GLU A 110 -3.49 0.13 -15.07
C GLU A 110 -3.24 0.47 -13.60
N THR A 111 -4.20 0.16 -12.73
CA THR A 111 -4.07 0.44 -11.30
C THR A 111 -3.10 -0.53 -10.61
N ASN A 112 -3.29 -1.84 -10.78
CA ASN A 112 -2.57 -2.84 -10.00
C ASN A 112 -1.17 -3.13 -10.55
N VAL A 113 -1.01 -3.11 -11.88
CA VAL A 113 0.28 -3.36 -12.53
C VAL A 113 1.01 -2.05 -12.76
N MET A 114 0.45 -1.16 -13.58
CA MET A 114 1.14 0.08 -13.93
C MET A 114 1.27 1.03 -12.75
N GLY A 115 0.26 1.09 -11.85
CA GLY A 115 0.38 1.84 -10.60
C GLY A 115 1.56 1.35 -9.75
N THR A 116 1.74 0.02 -9.62
CA THR A 116 2.91 -0.55 -8.91
C THR A 116 4.22 -0.21 -9.62
N VAL A 117 4.28 -0.29 -10.96
CA VAL A 117 5.45 0.13 -11.75
C VAL A 117 5.79 1.59 -11.50
N ASN A 118 4.79 2.47 -11.49
CA ASN A 118 4.98 3.90 -11.24
C ASN A 118 5.55 4.18 -9.84
N ILE A 119 5.05 3.48 -8.82
CA ILE A 119 5.59 3.59 -7.45
C ILE A 119 7.03 3.10 -7.41
N LEU A 120 7.33 1.95 -7.99
CA LEU A 120 8.70 1.40 -8.05
C LEU A 120 9.66 2.34 -8.77
N GLU A 121 9.22 2.99 -9.84
CA GLU A 121 10.04 3.99 -10.55
C GLU A 121 10.32 5.22 -9.67
N CYS A 122 9.30 5.72 -8.94
CA CYS A 122 9.49 6.79 -7.97
C CYS A 122 10.48 6.40 -6.86
N VAL A 123 10.35 5.17 -6.33
CA VAL A 123 11.29 4.61 -5.33
C VAL A 123 12.71 4.53 -5.89
N ARG A 124 12.88 4.02 -7.10
CA ARG A 124 14.19 3.90 -7.76
C ARG A 124 14.89 5.24 -7.94
N LEU A 125 14.12 6.30 -8.19
CA LEU A 125 14.63 7.65 -8.44
C LEU A 125 14.74 8.53 -7.18
N THR A 126 14.46 7.99 -5.99
CA THR A 126 14.42 8.75 -4.74
C THR A 126 15.41 8.19 -3.73
N ASP A 127 16.58 8.82 -3.60
CA ASP A 127 17.70 8.35 -2.78
C ASP A 127 17.38 8.28 -1.27
N THR A 128 16.33 8.95 -0.80
CA THR A 128 15.93 8.93 0.61
C THR A 128 15.20 7.66 1.00
N VAL A 129 14.62 6.91 0.06
CA VAL A 129 13.88 5.69 0.35
C VAL A 129 14.84 4.58 0.79
N ARG A 130 14.61 4.06 1.99
CA ARG A 130 15.38 2.98 2.60
C ARG A 130 14.62 1.66 2.68
N SER A 131 13.29 1.74 2.67
CA SER A 131 12.42 0.57 2.73
C SER A 131 11.18 0.78 1.89
N PHE A 132 10.84 -0.25 1.12
CA PHE A 132 9.61 -0.32 0.33
C PHE A 132 8.89 -1.62 0.65
N LEU A 133 7.60 -1.52 0.96
CA LEU A 133 6.73 -2.68 1.16
C LEU A 133 5.54 -2.59 0.20
N ASN A 134 5.38 -3.62 -0.61
CA ASN A 134 4.22 -3.76 -1.51
C ASN A 134 3.24 -4.76 -0.91
N VAL A 135 2.01 -4.31 -0.64
CA VAL A 135 0.91 -5.20 -0.24
C VAL A 135 0.27 -5.74 -1.50
N THR A 136 0.50 -7.02 -1.76
CA THR A 136 0.01 -7.72 -2.95
C THR A 136 -1.29 -8.46 -2.67
N THR A 137 -1.52 -9.61 -3.32
CA THR A 137 -2.72 -10.42 -3.17
C THR A 137 -2.62 -11.37 -1.99
N ASP A 138 -3.77 -11.74 -1.42
CA ASP A 138 -3.92 -12.84 -0.47
C ASP A 138 -3.98 -14.24 -1.14
N LYS A 139 -4.08 -14.26 -2.47
CA LYS A 139 -4.17 -15.49 -3.26
C LYS A 139 -2.78 -15.95 -3.72
N VAL A 140 -1.91 -16.24 -2.76
CA VAL A 140 -0.53 -16.68 -2.98
C VAL A 140 -0.32 -18.16 -2.69
N TYR A 141 -1.36 -18.85 -2.18
CA TYR A 141 -1.31 -20.27 -1.87
C TYR A 141 -2.29 -21.03 -2.75
N GLU A 142 -1.90 -22.24 -3.19
CA GLU A 142 -2.83 -23.16 -3.82
C GLU A 142 -3.92 -23.54 -2.80
N ASN A 143 -5.18 -23.22 -3.11
CA ASN A 143 -6.28 -23.51 -2.19
C ASN A 143 -6.58 -25.03 -2.18
N LYS A 144 -6.22 -25.68 -1.10
CA LYS A 144 -6.51 -27.11 -0.85
C LYS A 144 -7.75 -27.30 0.05
N GLU A 145 -8.46 -26.21 0.38
CA GLU A 145 -9.63 -26.22 1.28
C GLU A 145 -9.36 -26.87 2.64
N TRP A 146 -8.16 -26.69 3.18
CA TRP A 146 -7.76 -27.19 4.47
C TRP A 146 -8.36 -26.36 5.62
N GLU A 147 -8.61 -27.01 6.77
CA GLU A 147 -9.13 -26.36 7.98
C GLU A 147 -8.06 -25.53 8.73
N TYR A 148 -6.78 -25.65 8.39
CA TYR A 148 -5.66 -24.95 9.02
C TYR A 148 -4.91 -24.06 8.03
N GLY A 149 -4.19 -23.08 8.58
CA GLY A 149 -3.44 -22.11 7.79
C GLY A 149 -2.37 -22.75 6.91
N TYR A 150 -2.18 -22.18 5.71
CA TYR A 150 -1.14 -22.62 4.79
C TYR A 150 0.24 -22.22 5.29
N ARG A 151 1.25 -23.07 5.01
CA ARG A 151 2.66 -22.75 5.24
C ARG A 151 3.25 -22.11 3.98
N GLU A 152 4.35 -21.37 4.13
CA GLU A 152 5.02 -20.72 2.99
C GLU A 152 5.49 -21.71 1.90
N CYS A 153 5.75 -22.97 2.25
CA CYS A 153 6.04 -24.02 1.28
C CYS A 153 4.83 -24.47 0.43
N CYS A 154 3.63 -23.99 0.75
CA CYS A 154 2.41 -24.26 -0.01
C CYS A 154 2.08 -23.11 -0.98
N LEU A 155 3.09 -22.36 -1.42
CA LEU A 155 2.89 -21.24 -2.33
C LEU A 155 2.19 -21.72 -3.62
N LEU A 156 1.28 -20.88 -4.08
CA LEU A 156 0.85 -20.92 -5.47
C LEU A 156 2.09 -20.73 -6.35
N TYR A 157 2.53 -21.80 -6.95
CA TYR A 157 2.89 -21.94 -8.28
C TYR A 157 3.29 -20.67 -9.07
N THR A 158 4.28 -19.97 -8.59
CA THR A 158 4.90 -18.91 -9.38
C THR A 158 6.08 -19.43 -10.18
N SER A 159 6.54 -20.67 -9.90
CA SER A 159 7.68 -21.27 -10.58
C SER A 159 7.32 -21.98 -11.88
N ASP A 160 6.13 -22.57 -11.98
CA ASP A 160 5.81 -23.38 -13.16
C ASP A 160 5.35 -22.57 -14.37
N ALA A 161 4.86 -21.34 -14.18
CA ALA A 161 4.59 -20.44 -15.30
C ALA A 161 5.88 -19.99 -16.03
N ALA A 162 7.03 -20.13 -15.40
CA ALA A 162 8.33 -19.85 -16.00
C ALA A 162 9.00 -21.09 -16.62
N ASP A 163 8.57 -22.30 -16.21
CA ASP A 163 9.16 -23.56 -16.70
C ASP A 163 8.39 -24.17 -17.89
N GLU A 164 7.20 -23.66 -18.22
CA GLU A 164 6.39 -24.08 -19.37
C GLU A 164 6.53 -23.18 -20.62
N GLY A 165 7.61 -22.38 -20.70
CA GLY A 165 7.95 -21.51 -21.83
C GLY A 165 8.97 -22.12 -22.77
#